data_89c4852b0748bccf4fb66c2c22dd98e5
#
_entry.id   89c4852b0748bccf4fb66c2c22dd98e5
#
_cell.length_a   1.000
_cell.length_b   1.000
_cell.length_c   1.000
_cell.angle_alpha   90.00
_cell.angle_beta   90.00
_cell.angle_gamma   90.00
#
_symmetry.space_group_name_H-M   'P 1'
#
loop_
_entity.id
_entity.type
_entity.pdbx_description
1 polymer ?
#
loop_
_entity_poly.entity_id
_entity_poly.type
_entity_poly.pdbx_seq_one_letter_code
_entity_poly.pdbx_strand_id
1 'polypeptide(L)'
;YIFKEEDINVYALALKVTNEDGADVKNINISVVPEEKPLLFFDNGRYVLPSQLEDVRTMTCPIGKNLVLAPDRFAISDQATYQWEVDGQVQSGQTSIYFDFTPSVQGKTYVVKVTAKDGDKTATATVNVDCVAPEGTYFREPKATSNYISNHCYEFIPAPGQFIRFNQNQTAEDARMTVQTTLDNGGGTSWMVSLGAWGGYMILGFDHSVKDDGKGEADFDMVGNPLGKYWCECGVVWVSQDENGNGIPDDTWYELKGSETGKPGITQRYALKYYRPTAEKQDVLSIDNDGNLSFLARNAYHP
;
A
#
# COMPACT_ATOMS: atom_id res chain seq x y z
N TYR A 1 -6.18 40.23 -8.87
CA TYR A 1 -6.58 39.08 -9.69
C TYR A 1 -7.26 38.04 -8.80
N ILE A 2 -8.40 37.52 -9.24
CA ILE A 2 -9.09 36.42 -8.55
C ILE A 2 -8.87 35.18 -9.40
N PHE A 3 -8.16 34.20 -8.83
CA PHE A 3 -7.97 32.89 -9.45
C PHE A 3 -9.27 32.08 -9.33
N LYS A 4 -9.71 31.50 -10.43
CA LYS A 4 -10.92 30.67 -10.50
C LYS A 4 -10.63 29.53 -11.45
N GLU A 5 -10.26 28.39 -10.90
CA GLU A 5 -10.11 27.14 -11.64
C GLU A 5 -10.77 26.03 -10.83
N GLU A 6 -11.45 25.15 -11.52
CA GLU A 6 -12.21 24.04 -10.90
C GLU A 6 -11.56 22.69 -11.21
N ASP A 7 -10.69 22.63 -12.21
CA ASP A 7 -10.01 21.39 -12.58
C ASP A 7 -8.88 21.07 -11.61
N ILE A 8 -8.79 19.83 -11.18
CA ILE A 8 -7.70 19.34 -10.34
C ILE A 8 -6.40 19.46 -11.13
N ASN A 9 -5.54 20.38 -10.72
CA ASN A 9 -4.28 20.66 -11.41
C ASN A 9 -3.37 21.54 -10.55
N VAL A 10 -2.12 21.69 -11.00
CA VAL A 10 -1.17 22.68 -10.48
C VAL A 10 -1.04 23.80 -11.52
N TYR A 11 -1.45 24.98 -11.14
CA TYR A 11 -1.43 26.15 -11.99
C TYR A 11 -0.23 27.02 -11.64
N ALA A 12 0.63 27.28 -12.61
CA ALA A 12 1.74 28.22 -12.46
C ALA A 12 1.27 29.64 -12.85
N LEU A 13 1.31 30.55 -11.89
CA LEU A 13 1.03 31.96 -12.10
C LEU A 13 2.33 32.76 -12.00
N ALA A 14 2.49 33.73 -12.88
CA ALA A 14 3.59 34.69 -12.84
C ALA A 14 3.06 36.09 -12.66
N LEU A 15 3.45 36.75 -11.56
CA LEU A 15 3.25 38.20 -11.37
C LEU A 15 4.51 38.92 -11.87
N LYS A 16 4.37 39.71 -12.93
CA LYS A 16 5.42 40.57 -13.42
C LYS A 16 5.15 42.02 -13.05
N VAL A 17 6.07 42.64 -12.36
CA VAL A 17 6.07 44.09 -12.06
C VAL A 17 7.14 44.73 -12.90
N THR A 18 6.80 45.83 -13.59
CA THR A 18 7.74 46.56 -14.47
C THR A 18 7.68 48.06 -14.14
N ASN A 19 8.83 48.69 -14.06
CA ASN A 19 9.00 50.14 -13.96
C ASN A 19 10.10 50.61 -14.92
N GLU A 20 10.51 51.88 -14.82
CA GLU A 20 11.57 52.46 -15.68
C GLU A 20 12.93 51.80 -15.46
N ASP A 21 13.17 51.21 -14.29
CA ASP A 21 14.45 50.59 -13.90
C ASP A 21 14.54 49.13 -14.26
N GLY A 22 13.42 48.47 -14.65
CA GLY A 22 13.40 47.06 -15.02
C GLY A 22 12.11 46.30 -14.70
N ALA A 23 12.24 45.02 -14.59
CA ALA A 23 11.12 44.13 -14.27
C ALA A 23 11.53 43.06 -13.26
N ASP A 24 10.61 42.74 -12.35
CA ASP A 24 10.70 41.59 -11.45
C ASP A 24 9.56 40.63 -11.68
N VAL A 25 9.81 39.34 -11.50
CA VAL A 25 8.83 38.27 -11.70
C VAL A 25 8.76 37.39 -10.48
N LYS A 26 7.57 37.28 -9.89
CA LYS A 26 7.25 36.31 -8.84
C LYS A 26 6.39 35.19 -9.40
N ASN A 27 6.91 33.95 -9.31
CA ASN A 27 6.15 32.78 -9.67
C ASN A 27 5.43 32.23 -8.43
N ILE A 28 4.19 31.80 -8.62
CA ILE A 28 3.32 31.21 -7.60
C ILE A 28 2.69 29.96 -8.21
N ASN A 29 2.81 28.84 -7.53
CA ASN A 29 2.07 27.63 -7.88
C ASN A 29 0.81 27.53 -7.02
N ILE A 30 -0.32 27.29 -7.66
CA ILE A 30 -1.61 27.06 -7.00
C ILE A 30 -2.04 25.63 -7.33
N SER A 31 -2.23 24.82 -6.29
CA SER A 31 -2.76 23.47 -6.44
C SER A 31 -4.27 23.50 -6.21
N VAL A 32 -5.04 23.09 -7.21
CA VAL A 32 -6.47 22.84 -7.08
C VAL A 32 -6.63 21.34 -6.82
N VAL A 33 -7.19 21.01 -5.68
CA VAL A 33 -7.36 19.64 -5.21
C VAL A 33 -8.82 19.41 -4.84
N PRO A 34 -9.34 18.17 -4.94
CA PRO A 34 -10.68 17.90 -4.48
C PRO A 34 -10.79 18.06 -2.96
N GLU A 35 -11.97 18.38 -2.50
CA GLU A 35 -12.28 18.30 -1.07
C GLU A 35 -12.19 16.83 -0.61
N GLU A 36 -11.31 16.58 0.36
CA GLU A 36 -11.16 15.24 0.92
C GLU A 36 -12.34 14.93 1.85
N LYS A 37 -13.10 13.91 1.49
CA LYS A 37 -14.21 13.40 2.30
C LYS A 37 -13.70 12.40 3.33
N PRO A 38 -14.29 12.38 4.55
CA PRO A 38 -14.00 11.34 5.51
C PRO A 38 -14.25 9.95 4.92
N LEU A 39 -13.23 9.11 4.94
CA LEU A 39 -13.27 7.78 4.34
C LEU A 39 -12.49 6.79 5.22
N LEU A 40 -13.06 5.61 5.39
CA LEU A 40 -12.39 4.41 5.87
C LEU A 40 -12.49 3.32 4.80
N PHE A 41 -11.45 2.50 4.67
CA PHE A 41 -11.46 1.36 3.77
C PHE A 41 -10.47 0.29 4.24
N PHE A 42 -10.61 -0.93 3.71
CA PHE A 42 -9.65 -2.02 3.90
C PHE A 42 -8.99 -2.33 2.55
N ASP A 43 -7.67 -2.28 2.49
CA ASP A 43 -6.89 -2.53 1.26
C ASP A 43 -6.19 -3.90 1.24
N ASN A 44 -6.03 -4.51 2.42
CA ASN A 44 -5.23 -5.75 2.60
C ASN A 44 -3.81 -5.62 2.02
N GLY A 45 -3.18 -4.44 2.16
CA GLY A 45 -1.81 -4.18 1.72
C GLY A 45 -1.63 -3.98 0.22
N ARG A 46 -2.72 -3.76 -0.54
CA ARG A 46 -2.69 -3.63 -2.01
C ARG A 46 -3.17 -2.28 -2.50
N TYR A 47 -2.79 -1.97 -3.74
CA TYR A 47 -3.33 -0.81 -4.44
C TYR A 47 -4.85 -0.92 -4.62
N VAL A 48 -5.53 0.16 -4.30
CA VAL A 48 -6.99 0.27 -4.41
C VAL A 48 -7.33 1.37 -5.42
N LEU A 49 -8.10 1.01 -6.44
CA LEU A 49 -8.63 2.01 -7.38
C LEU A 49 -9.64 2.91 -6.66
N PRO A 50 -9.73 4.21 -7.03
CA PRO A 50 -10.73 5.12 -6.44
C PRO A 50 -12.16 4.59 -6.48
N SER A 51 -12.53 3.87 -7.54
CA SER A 51 -13.84 3.22 -7.69
C SER A 51 -14.07 2.03 -6.76
N GLN A 52 -13.04 1.55 -6.10
CA GLN A 52 -13.07 0.37 -5.24
C GLN A 52 -12.88 0.70 -3.76
N LEU A 53 -12.74 1.98 -3.41
CA LEU A 53 -12.48 2.40 -2.03
C LEU A 53 -13.64 2.07 -1.07
N GLU A 54 -14.86 1.98 -1.59
CA GLU A 54 -16.05 1.63 -0.81
C GLU A 54 -16.44 0.14 -0.93
N ASP A 55 -15.68 -0.66 -1.70
CA ASP A 55 -15.95 -2.08 -1.86
C ASP A 55 -15.68 -2.84 -0.56
N VAL A 56 -16.57 -3.78 -0.24
CA VAL A 56 -16.36 -4.70 0.88
C VAL A 56 -15.30 -5.72 0.46
N ARG A 57 -14.16 -5.70 1.15
CA ARG A 57 -13.09 -6.65 0.96
C ARG A 57 -13.36 -7.94 1.72
N THR A 58 -12.75 -9.03 1.26
CA THR A 58 -12.71 -10.30 1.99
C THR A 58 -11.28 -10.61 2.37
N MET A 59 -11.09 -10.98 3.64
CA MET A 59 -9.85 -11.47 4.20
C MET A 59 -10.07 -12.89 4.69
N THR A 60 -9.04 -13.73 4.68
CA THR A 60 -9.06 -15.05 5.28
C THR A 60 -8.51 -14.97 6.71
N CYS A 61 -8.93 -15.87 7.57
CA CYS A 61 -8.29 -16.06 8.88
C CYS A 61 -8.47 -17.52 9.33
N PRO A 62 -7.38 -18.25 9.62
CA PRO A 62 -7.46 -19.57 10.18
C PRO A 62 -8.25 -19.60 11.49
N ILE A 63 -9.06 -20.65 11.68
CA ILE A 63 -9.82 -20.81 12.91
C ILE A 63 -8.93 -20.73 14.14
N GLY A 64 -9.31 -19.88 15.10
CA GLY A 64 -8.58 -19.70 16.35
C GLY A 64 -7.32 -18.83 16.27
N LYS A 65 -6.92 -18.35 15.08
CA LYS A 65 -5.82 -17.40 14.91
C LYS A 65 -6.32 -15.98 15.17
N ASN A 66 -5.49 -15.14 15.79
CA ASN A 66 -5.77 -13.73 15.97
C ASN A 66 -5.44 -12.95 14.68
N LEU A 67 -6.40 -12.21 14.16
CA LEU A 67 -6.25 -11.27 13.06
C LEU A 67 -6.40 -9.85 13.61
N VAL A 68 -5.39 -9.01 13.42
CA VAL A 68 -5.47 -7.59 13.78
C VAL A 68 -6.04 -6.82 12.60
N LEU A 69 -7.30 -6.43 12.71
CA LEU A 69 -7.99 -5.60 11.72
C LEU A 69 -7.71 -4.12 11.97
N ALA A 70 -7.41 -3.38 10.93
CA ALA A 70 -7.31 -1.92 10.97
C ALA A 70 -7.65 -1.34 9.60
N PRO A 71 -8.57 -0.36 9.50
CA PRO A 71 -8.84 0.31 8.24
C PRO A 71 -7.75 1.33 7.92
N ASP A 72 -7.58 1.63 6.64
CA ASP A 72 -6.95 2.84 6.19
C ASP A 72 -7.94 4.00 6.22
N ARG A 73 -7.43 5.23 6.23
CA ARG A 73 -8.25 6.42 6.41
C ARG A 73 -7.80 7.57 5.52
N PHE A 74 -8.76 8.42 5.13
CA PHE A 74 -8.51 9.75 4.61
C PHE A 74 -9.43 10.76 5.30
N ALA A 75 -8.93 11.97 5.55
CA ALA A 75 -9.63 13.08 6.20
C ALA A 75 -10.27 12.72 7.58
N ILE A 76 -9.72 11.74 8.25
CA ILE A 76 -10.01 11.33 9.64
C ILE A 76 -8.71 11.47 10.44
N SER A 77 -8.71 12.22 11.53
CA SER A 77 -7.51 12.50 12.32
C SER A 77 -7.12 11.34 13.25
N ASP A 78 -5.92 11.43 13.82
CA ASP A 78 -5.44 10.49 14.86
C ASP A 78 -6.25 10.55 16.16
N GLN A 79 -7.06 11.61 16.32
CA GLN A 79 -7.91 11.81 17.52
C GLN A 79 -9.28 11.14 17.37
N ALA A 80 -9.55 10.50 16.22
CA ALA A 80 -10.81 9.81 15.99
C ALA A 80 -11.02 8.68 17.01
N THR A 81 -12.27 8.46 17.34
CA THR A 81 -12.70 7.29 18.12
C THR A 81 -13.38 6.29 17.20
N TYR A 82 -13.23 5.02 17.53
CA TYR A 82 -13.72 3.93 16.70
C TYR A 82 -14.75 3.09 17.44
N GLN A 83 -15.70 2.54 16.71
CA GLN A 83 -16.65 1.54 17.19
C GLN A 83 -16.65 0.37 16.21
N TRP A 84 -16.42 -0.83 16.76
CA TRP A 84 -16.41 -2.08 16.01
C TRP A 84 -17.69 -2.88 16.22
N GLU A 85 -18.13 -3.53 15.17
CA GLU A 85 -19.26 -4.46 15.15
C GLU A 85 -18.83 -5.76 14.46
N VAL A 86 -19.26 -6.90 14.99
CA VAL A 86 -19.10 -8.22 14.35
C VAL A 86 -20.50 -8.81 14.19
N ASP A 87 -20.88 -9.14 12.95
CA ASP A 87 -22.23 -9.64 12.62
C ASP A 87 -23.35 -8.76 13.20
N GLY A 88 -23.16 -7.44 13.17
CA GLY A 88 -24.08 -6.44 13.70
C GLY A 88 -24.08 -6.30 15.24
N GLN A 89 -23.21 -7.02 15.94
CA GLN A 89 -23.07 -6.90 17.40
C GLN A 89 -21.91 -5.98 17.76
N VAL A 90 -22.19 -4.92 18.51
CA VAL A 90 -21.20 -3.95 18.98
C VAL A 90 -20.18 -4.63 19.91
N GLN A 91 -18.90 -4.40 19.63
CA GLN A 91 -17.79 -4.87 20.44
C GLN A 91 -17.47 -3.81 21.52
N SER A 92 -18.03 -4.01 22.71
CA SER A 92 -17.94 -3.04 23.79
C SER A 92 -16.48 -2.83 24.23
N GLY A 93 -16.07 -1.55 24.38
CA GLY A 93 -14.72 -1.17 24.80
C GLY A 93 -13.67 -1.19 23.68
N GLN A 94 -14.02 -1.61 22.47
CA GLN A 94 -13.11 -1.59 21.32
C GLN A 94 -13.22 -0.23 20.62
N THR A 95 -12.36 0.71 21.04
CA THR A 95 -12.36 2.11 20.57
C THR A 95 -11.09 2.53 19.82
N SER A 96 -10.15 1.61 19.64
CA SER A 96 -8.93 1.79 18.86
C SER A 96 -9.21 1.60 17.37
N ILE A 97 -8.33 2.18 16.51
CA ILE A 97 -8.28 1.86 15.09
C ILE A 97 -7.92 0.37 14.85
N TYR A 98 -7.22 -0.25 15.80
CA TYR A 98 -6.85 -1.66 15.75
C TYR A 98 -7.87 -2.49 16.51
N PHE A 99 -8.32 -3.58 15.90
CA PHE A 99 -9.25 -4.53 16.49
C PHE A 99 -8.73 -5.96 16.35
N ASP A 100 -8.50 -6.59 17.50
CA ASP A 100 -8.11 -8.00 17.59
C ASP A 100 -9.33 -8.89 17.39
N PHE A 101 -9.35 -9.66 16.32
CA PHE A 101 -10.45 -10.54 15.96
C PHE A 101 -9.96 -11.99 15.85
N THR A 102 -10.66 -12.92 16.49
CA THR A 102 -10.35 -14.34 16.43
C THR A 102 -11.59 -15.13 16.00
N PRO A 103 -11.66 -15.62 14.76
CA PRO A 103 -12.79 -16.40 14.29
C PRO A 103 -12.82 -17.78 14.94
N SER A 104 -14.02 -18.28 15.26
CA SER A 104 -14.20 -19.52 16.02
C SER A 104 -15.00 -20.60 15.32
N VAL A 105 -15.55 -20.32 14.13
CA VAL A 105 -16.40 -21.28 13.38
C VAL A 105 -15.89 -21.40 11.97
N GLN A 106 -15.22 -22.51 11.66
CA GLN A 106 -14.69 -22.80 10.33
C GLN A 106 -15.80 -22.81 9.28
N GLY A 107 -15.53 -22.22 8.11
CA GLY A 107 -16.48 -22.11 7.00
C GLY A 107 -17.51 -20.98 7.17
N LYS A 108 -17.45 -20.22 8.26
CA LYS A 108 -18.29 -19.03 8.46
C LYS A 108 -17.58 -17.79 7.93
N THR A 109 -18.30 -16.94 7.21
CA THR A 109 -17.91 -15.55 6.94
C THR A 109 -18.46 -14.64 8.02
N TYR A 110 -17.58 -13.91 8.68
CA TYR A 110 -17.93 -12.87 9.65
C TYR A 110 -17.95 -11.52 8.95
N VAL A 111 -18.96 -10.72 9.21
CA VAL A 111 -19.06 -9.34 8.72
C VAL A 111 -18.55 -8.41 9.82
N VAL A 112 -17.38 -7.81 9.61
CA VAL A 112 -16.78 -6.88 10.58
C VAL A 112 -16.90 -5.46 10.04
N LYS A 113 -17.52 -4.58 10.83
CA LYS A 113 -17.74 -3.18 10.49
C LYS A 113 -17.05 -2.29 11.51
N VAL A 114 -16.44 -1.23 11.01
CA VAL A 114 -15.86 -0.15 11.83
C VAL A 114 -16.50 1.18 11.49
N THR A 115 -16.79 1.99 12.52
CA THR A 115 -17.24 3.37 12.38
C THR A 115 -16.26 4.27 13.11
N ALA A 116 -15.69 5.25 12.41
CA ALA A 116 -14.89 6.32 13.02
C ALA A 116 -15.74 7.56 13.24
N LYS A 117 -15.46 8.26 14.34
CA LYS A 117 -15.98 9.60 14.65
C LYS A 117 -14.82 10.54 14.96
N ASP A 118 -14.79 11.67 14.26
CA ASP A 118 -13.76 12.71 14.38
C ASP A 118 -14.43 14.08 14.34
N GLY A 119 -14.83 14.58 15.53
CA GLY A 119 -15.72 15.75 15.62
C GLY A 119 -17.04 15.49 14.91
N ASP A 120 -17.37 16.33 13.93
CA ASP A 120 -18.58 16.20 13.12
C ASP A 120 -18.43 15.19 11.96
N LYS A 121 -17.21 14.71 11.72
CA LYS A 121 -16.93 13.75 10.65
C LYS A 121 -17.27 12.33 11.09
N THR A 122 -17.83 11.56 10.19
CA THR A 122 -18.10 10.13 10.39
C THR A 122 -17.77 9.37 9.11
N ALA A 123 -17.10 8.24 9.24
CA ALA A 123 -16.85 7.31 8.15
C ALA A 123 -17.01 5.87 8.62
N THR A 124 -17.36 4.97 7.71
CA THR A 124 -17.52 3.54 7.98
C THR A 124 -16.80 2.72 6.94
N ALA A 125 -16.27 1.56 7.36
CA ALA A 125 -15.81 0.52 6.47
C ALA A 125 -16.30 -0.85 6.94
N THR A 126 -16.41 -1.78 5.99
CA THR A 126 -16.80 -3.16 6.26
C THR A 126 -15.80 -4.09 5.59
N VAL A 127 -15.44 -5.17 6.29
CA VAL A 127 -14.63 -6.26 5.77
C VAL A 127 -15.31 -7.58 6.11
N ASN A 128 -15.30 -8.51 5.17
CA ASN A 128 -15.66 -9.90 5.42
C ASN A 128 -14.42 -10.65 5.90
N VAL A 129 -14.57 -11.49 6.90
CA VAL A 129 -13.51 -12.40 7.35
C VAL A 129 -13.99 -13.84 7.22
N ASP A 130 -13.43 -14.55 6.26
CA ASP A 130 -13.69 -15.96 6.05
C ASP A 130 -12.86 -16.79 7.01
N CYS A 131 -13.53 -17.52 7.91
CA CYS A 131 -12.88 -18.45 8.83
C CYS A 131 -12.52 -19.73 8.08
N VAL A 132 -11.24 -19.89 7.81
CA VAL A 132 -10.72 -21.02 7.02
C VAL A 132 -10.15 -22.14 7.91
N ALA A 133 -9.59 -23.16 7.28
CA ALA A 133 -8.96 -24.30 7.98
C ALA A 133 -7.85 -23.82 8.94
N PRO A 134 -7.47 -24.68 9.92
CA PRO A 134 -6.36 -24.35 10.83
C PRO A 134 -5.09 -23.97 10.09
N GLU A 135 -4.32 -23.05 10.68
CA GLU A 135 -3.02 -22.62 10.13
C GLU A 135 -2.13 -23.82 9.78
N GLY A 136 -1.43 -23.73 8.65
CA GLY A 136 -0.55 -24.79 8.15
C GLY A 136 -1.24 -25.94 7.44
N THR A 137 -2.59 -25.94 7.34
CA THR A 137 -3.33 -27.02 6.63
C THR A 137 -2.86 -27.19 5.19
N TYR A 138 -2.55 -26.11 4.51
CA TYR A 138 -2.12 -26.10 3.11
C TYR A 138 -0.61 -25.87 2.94
N PHE A 139 0.17 -26.27 3.93
CA PHE A 139 1.63 -26.21 3.87
C PHE A 139 2.14 -27.05 2.67
N ARG A 140 3.02 -26.45 1.88
CA ARG A 140 3.61 -27.09 0.69
C ARG A 140 5.06 -27.42 0.96
N GLU A 141 5.37 -28.73 1.01
CA GLU A 141 6.75 -29.19 1.18
C GLU A 141 7.60 -28.84 -0.06
N PRO A 142 8.89 -28.49 0.12
CA PRO A 142 9.79 -28.25 -0.99
C PRO A 142 10.03 -29.55 -1.77
N LYS A 143 10.07 -29.46 -3.09
CA LYS A 143 10.39 -30.56 -4.02
C LYS A 143 11.89 -30.57 -4.31
N ALA A 144 12.40 -31.68 -4.85
CA ALA A 144 13.80 -31.75 -5.30
C ALA A 144 14.18 -30.69 -6.36
N THR A 145 13.19 -30.13 -7.05
CA THR A 145 13.35 -29.07 -8.05
C THR A 145 13.10 -27.67 -7.49
N SER A 146 12.69 -27.56 -6.23
CA SER A 146 12.43 -26.27 -5.60
C SER A 146 13.72 -25.47 -5.45
N ASN A 147 13.61 -24.17 -5.65
CA ASN A 147 14.71 -23.23 -5.51
C ASN A 147 14.53 -22.41 -4.21
N TYR A 148 15.63 -21.99 -3.62
CA TYR A 148 15.63 -21.08 -2.47
C TYR A 148 15.29 -19.62 -2.84
N ILE A 149 15.26 -19.30 -4.14
CA ILE A 149 14.84 -17.99 -4.67
C ILE A 149 13.35 -18.03 -5.03
N SER A 150 12.62 -16.96 -4.80
CA SER A 150 11.26 -16.79 -5.31
C SER A 150 11.24 -16.99 -6.83
N ASN A 151 10.28 -17.75 -7.33
CA ASN A 151 10.24 -18.17 -8.74
C ASN A 151 8.97 -17.71 -9.47
N HIS A 152 8.08 -17.01 -8.78
CA HIS A 152 6.85 -16.53 -9.37
C HIS A 152 6.59 -15.06 -9.01
N CYS A 153 6.22 -14.24 -10.00
CA CYS A 153 5.71 -12.89 -9.82
C CYS A 153 4.21 -12.89 -10.09
N TYR A 154 3.43 -12.72 -9.04
CA TYR A 154 1.96 -12.66 -9.13
C TYR A 154 1.49 -11.28 -9.56
N GLU A 155 2.10 -10.24 -9.04
CA GLU A 155 1.71 -8.86 -9.31
C GLU A 155 2.91 -7.92 -9.20
N PHE A 156 2.91 -6.87 -10.00
CA PHE A 156 3.86 -5.78 -9.90
C PHE A 156 3.18 -4.47 -10.27
N ILE A 157 3.02 -3.60 -9.28
CA ILE A 157 2.40 -2.27 -9.43
C ILE A 157 3.41 -1.22 -8.95
N PRO A 158 4.21 -0.63 -9.85
CA PRO A 158 5.08 0.47 -9.47
C PRO A 158 4.26 1.74 -9.22
N ALA A 159 4.60 2.48 -8.17
CA ALA A 159 4.11 3.84 -7.98
C ALA A 159 4.86 4.81 -8.91
N PRO A 160 4.35 6.03 -9.14
CA PRO A 160 5.10 7.06 -9.85
C PRO A 160 6.49 7.26 -9.22
N GLY A 161 7.54 7.34 -10.02
CA GLY A 161 8.90 7.48 -9.49
C GLY A 161 9.97 7.28 -10.54
N GLN A 162 11.24 7.25 -10.07
CA GLN A 162 12.39 7.00 -10.93
C GLN A 162 12.51 5.52 -11.29
N PHE A 163 13.10 5.22 -12.44
CA PHE A 163 13.47 3.87 -12.88
C PHE A 163 12.30 2.89 -13.03
N ILE A 164 11.07 3.36 -13.07
CA ILE A 164 9.88 2.51 -13.27
C ILE A 164 9.62 2.15 -14.74
N ARG A 165 10.44 2.66 -15.66
CA ARG A 165 10.38 2.30 -17.08
C ARG A 165 10.98 0.91 -17.29
N PHE A 166 10.11 -0.06 -17.46
CA PHE A 166 10.47 -1.39 -17.88
C PHE A 166 10.23 -1.54 -19.39
N ASN A 167 11.26 -1.46 -20.21
CA ASN A 167 11.26 -1.82 -21.63
C ASN A 167 9.99 -1.43 -22.41
N GLN A 168 9.46 -0.23 -22.19
CA GLN A 168 8.22 0.26 -22.80
C GLN A 168 6.96 -0.50 -22.39
N ASN A 169 6.93 -1.09 -21.20
CA ASN A 169 5.74 -1.72 -20.68
C ASN A 169 4.54 -0.75 -20.71
N GLN A 170 3.45 -1.20 -21.27
CA GLN A 170 2.23 -0.40 -21.49
C GLN A 170 1.15 -0.74 -20.46
N THR A 171 1.25 -1.94 -19.88
CA THR A 171 0.26 -2.46 -18.94
C THR A 171 0.94 -3.02 -17.68
N ALA A 172 0.17 -3.18 -16.61
CA ALA A 172 0.63 -3.86 -15.41
C ALA A 172 1.08 -5.30 -15.69
N GLU A 173 0.42 -5.99 -16.62
CA GLU A 173 0.79 -7.34 -17.03
C GLU A 173 2.14 -7.37 -17.76
N ASP A 174 2.43 -6.41 -18.63
CA ASP A 174 3.76 -6.31 -19.27
C ASP A 174 4.85 -6.10 -18.21
N ALA A 175 4.60 -5.27 -17.22
CA ALA A 175 5.52 -5.03 -16.12
C ALA A 175 5.76 -6.32 -15.30
N ARG A 176 4.68 -7.01 -14.93
CA ARG A 176 4.73 -8.29 -14.22
C ARG A 176 5.52 -9.35 -15.01
N MET A 177 5.26 -9.46 -16.32
CA MET A 177 5.95 -10.41 -17.21
C MET A 177 7.44 -10.11 -17.35
N THR A 178 7.85 -8.85 -17.30
CA THR A 178 9.27 -8.48 -17.28
C THR A 178 9.96 -9.02 -16.02
N VAL A 179 9.31 -8.89 -14.86
CA VAL A 179 9.80 -9.47 -13.60
C VAL A 179 9.85 -10.99 -13.69
N GLN A 180 8.78 -11.63 -14.15
CA GLN A 180 8.71 -13.10 -14.30
C GLN A 180 9.83 -13.62 -15.21
N THR A 181 10.05 -13.00 -16.36
CA THR A 181 11.12 -13.40 -17.28
C THR A 181 12.50 -13.34 -16.61
N THR A 182 12.72 -12.37 -15.74
CA THR A 182 13.96 -12.26 -14.99
C THR A 182 14.12 -13.38 -13.95
N LEU A 183 13.03 -13.72 -13.25
CA LEU A 183 13.02 -14.86 -12.34
C LEU A 183 13.28 -16.18 -13.07
N ASP A 184 12.64 -16.39 -14.23
CA ASP A 184 12.80 -17.59 -15.06
C ASP A 184 14.24 -17.77 -15.57
N ASN A 185 14.97 -16.67 -15.76
CA ASN A 185 16.38 -16.66 -16.13
C ASN A 185 17.35 -16.77 -14.93
N GLY A 186 16.84 -17.17 -13.76
CA GLY A 186 17.64 -17.43 -12.58
C GLY A 186 17.89 -16.21 -11.70
N GLY A 187 16.98 -15.23 -11.74
CA GLY A 187 16.96 -13.96 -11.02
C GLY A 187 17.96 -13.87 -9.89
N GLY A 188 19.12 -13.35 -10.16
CA GLY A 188 20.21 -13.43 -9.20
C GLY A 188 20.36 -12.15 -8.39
N THR A 189 21.35 -12.13 -7.52
CA THR A 189 21.73 -10.99 -6.67
C THR A 189 22.10 -9.71 -7.44
N SER A 190 22.12 -9.75 -8.77
CA SER A 190 22.47 -8.62 -9.63
C SER A 190 21.28 -7.91 -10.23
N TRP A 191 20.07 -8.33 -9.92
CA TRP A 191 18.87 -7.79 -10.52
C TRP A 191 18.06 -6.98 -9.52
N MET A 192 17.62 -5.80 -9.92
CA MET A 192 16.83 -4.89 -9.11
C MET A 192 15.59 -4.45 -9.86
N VAL A 193 14.51 -4.28 -9.13
CA VAL A 193 13.26 -3.68 -9.59
C VAL A 193 13.01 -2.39 -8.82
N SER A 194 12.66 -1.31 -9.54
CA SER A 194 12.21 -0.10 -8.89
C SER A 194 10.72 -0.17 -8.63
N LEU A 195 10.33 -0.04 -7.38
CA LEU A 195 8.93 0.05 -6.97
C LEU A 195 8.37 1.48 -7.14
N GLY A 196 9.21 2.45 -7.48
CA GLY A 196 8.83 3.86 -7.54
C GLY A 196 8.78 4.51 -6.17
N ALA A 197 7.85 5.45 -5.98
CA ALA A 197 7.65 6.10 -4.70
C ALA A 197 6.75 5.27 -3.76
N TRP A 198 6.13 5.91 -2.75
CA TRP A 198 5.27 5.23 -1.78
C TRP A 198 4.10 4.52 -2.45
N GLY A 199 3.78 3.32 -1.97
CA GLY A 199 2.67 2.49 -2.43
C GLY A 199 2.98 1.61 -3.64
N GLY A 200 4.15 1.71 -4.25
CA GLY A 200 4.59 0.73 -5.22
C GLY A 200 4.94 -0.60 -4.57
N TYR A 201 4.50 -1.71 -5.14
CA TYR A 201 4.71 -3.03 -4.58
C TYR A 201 4.88 -4.13 -5.62
N MET A 202 5.38 -5.26 -5.16
CA MET A 202 5.53 -6.47 -5.94
C MET A 202 5.16 -7.69 -5.08
N ILE A 203 4.40 -8.61 -5.65
CA ILE A 203 4.04 -9.88 -5.00
C ILE A 203 4.84 -11.00 -5.65
N LEU A 204 5.68 -11.60 -4.84
CA LEU A 204 6.50 -12.75 -5.24
C LEU A 204 6.08 -13.99 -4.45
N GLY A 205 6.29 -15.15 -5.04
CA GLY A 205 6.00 -16.43 -4.41
C GLY A 205 7.04 -17.49 -4.66
N PHE A 206 6.97 -18.53 -3.84
CA PHE A 206 7.76 -19.73 -3.95
C PHE A 206 6.86 -20.91 -4.35
N ASP A 207 7.43 -21.92 -4.96
CA ASP A 207 6.70 -23.17 -5.27
C ASP A 207 6.46 -24.05 -4.05
N HIS A 208 6.97 -23.63 -2.89
CA HIS A 208 6.83 -24.28 -1.58
C HIS A 208 6.59 -23.24 -0.48
N SER A 209 6.16 -23.68 0.70
CA SER A 209 6.00 -22.81 1.85
C SER A 209 7.36 -22.52 2.52
N VAL A 210 7.60 -21.27 2.86
CA VAL A 210 8.71 -20.88 3.72
C VAL A 210 8.35 -21.31 5.14
N LYS A 211 9.23 -22.03 5.81
CA LYS A 211 8.99 -22.57 7.15
C LYS A 211 9.68 -21.72 8.19
N ASP A 212 8.94 -21.27 9.18
CA ASP A 212 9.51 -20.79 10.43
C ASP A 212 10.11 -21.99 11.20
N ASP A 213 11.44 -22.00 11.38
CA ASP A 213 12.13 -23.07 12.11
C ASP A 213 12.15 -22.83 13.62
N GLY A 214 11.58 -21.73 14.10
CA GLY A 214 11.44 -21.38 15.51
C GLY A 214 12.74 -21.07 16.25
N LYS A 215 13.89 -20.93 15.54
CA LYS A 215 15.20 -20.71 16.18
C LYS A 215 15.54 -19.22 16.35
N GLY A 216 14.70 -18.33 15.83
CA GLY A 216 14.93 -16.88 15.87
C GLY A 216 15.99 -16.40 14.88
N GLU A 217 16.34 -17.21 13.89
CA GLU A 217 17.09 -16.84 12.71
C GLU A 217 16.12 -16.38 11.61
N ALA A 218 16.63 -15.72 10.58
CA ALA A 218 15.80 -15.26 9.47
C ALA A 218 15.40 -16.44 8.57
N ASP A 219 14.10 -16.59 8.28
CA ASP A 219 13.58 -17.65 7.42
C ASP A 219 13.71 -17.31 5.94
N PHE A 220 13.86 -16.03 5.61
CA PHE A 220 14.18 -15.53 4.27
C PHE A 220 14.88 -14.19 4.35
N ASP A 221 15.61 -13.86 3.28
CA ASP A 221 16.28 -12.58 3.12
C ASP A 221 15.65 -11.80 1.96
N MET A 222 15.51 -10.49 2.14
CA MET A 222 15.18 -9.56 1.08
C MET A 222 16.32 -8.57 0.89
N VAL A 223 16.94 -8.60 -0.29
CA VAL A 223 18.04 -7.71 -0.62
C VAL A 223 17.50 -6.40 -1.18
N GLY A 224 17.68 -5.30 -0.44
CA GLY A 224 17.39 -3.96 -0.89
C GLY A 224 18.54 -3.36 -1.70
N ASN A 225 18.48 -2.05 -1.96
CA ASN A 225 19.52 -1.28 -2.66
C ASN A 225 20.26 -0.32 -1.72
N PRO A 226 21.11 -0.81 -0.79
CA PRO A 226 21.90 0.05 0.07
C PRO A 226 23.13 0.56 -0.67
N LEU A 227 23.17 1.85 -1.03
CA LEU A 227 24.33 2.50 -1.63
C LEU A 227 25.29 3.09 -0.59
N GLY A 228 25.03 2.88 0.69
CA GLY A 228 25.87 3.32 1.80
C GLY A 228 25.04 3.72 3.03
N LYS A 229 25.73 4.09 4.13
CA LYS A 229 25.12 4.39 5.43
C LYS A 229 23.98 5.41 5.40
N TYR A 230 24.03 6.36 4.46
CA TYR A 230 23.06 7.46 4.35
C TYR A 230 22.21 7.41 3.09
N TRP A 231 22.34 6.34 2.31
CA TRP A 231 21.60 6.16 1.08
C TRP A 231 21.04 4.74 1.03
N CYS A 232 19.89 4.56 1.62
CA CYS A 232 19.16 3.30 1.64
C CYS A 232 17.75 3.55 1.09
N GLU A 233 17.32 2.68 0.20
CA GLU A 233 15.94 2.62 -0.29
C GLU A 233 15.23 1.54 0.52
N CYS A 234 14.48 1.99 1.53
CA CYS A 234 13.79 1.09 2.46
C CYS A 234 12.44 0.66 1.91
N GLY A 235 12.00 -0.54 2.25
CA GLY A 235 10.68 -1.05 1.95
C GLY A 235 10.03 -1.69 3.17
N VAL A 236 8.72 -1.90 3.07
CA VAL A 236 7.94 -2.67 4.03
C VAL A 236 7.71 -4.05 3.42
N VAL A 237 7.85 -5.09 4.24
CA VAL A 237 7.67 -6.47 3.81
C VAL A 237 6.38 -7.01 4.41
N TRP A 238 5.57 -7.60 3.54
CA TRP A 238 4.35 -8.30 3.92
C TRP A 238 4.47 -9.77 3.53
N VAL A 239 3.89 -10.63 4.32
CA VAL A 239 3.81 -12.07 4.04
C VAL A 239 2.36 -12.53 4.02
N SER A 240 2.08 -13.52 3.20
CA SER A 240 0.78 -14.20 3.16
C SER A 240 1.01 -15.70 3.06
N GLN A 241 0.11 -16.46 3.65
CA GLN A 241 0.06 -17.91 3.50
C GLN A 241 -1.13 -18.24 2.61
N ASP A 242 -1.04 -19.35 1.88
CA ASP A 242 -2.19 -19.94 1.20
C ASP A 242 -3.09 -20.59 2.27
N GLU A 243 -4.05 -19.82 2.77
CA GLU A 243 -4.92 -20.22 3.89
C GLU A 243 -6.20 -20.94 3.41
N ASN A 244 -6.52 -20.83 2.11
CA ASN A 244 -7.70 -21.44 1.49
C ASN A 244 -7.36 -22.62 0.53
N GLY A 245 -6.08 -22.83 0.21
CA GLY A 245 -5.59 -23.96 -0.58
C GLY A 245 -5.74 -23.77 -2.09
N ASN A 246 -5.95 -22.55 -2.57
CA ASN A 246 -6.16 -22.27 -3.99
C ASN A 246 -4.87 -21.93 -4.78
N GLY A 247 -3.74 -21.68 -4.07
CA GLY A 247 -2.43 -21.43 -4.66
C GLY A 247 -2.23 -20.04 -5.23
N ILE A 248 -3.14 -19.09 -4.96
CA ILE A 248 -3.03 -17.70 -5.37
C ILE A 248 -2.93 -16.79 -4.14
N PRO A 249 -2.29 -15.60 -4.25
CA PRO A 249 -2.06 -14.72 -3.10
C PRO A 249 -3.26 -13.80 -2.82
N ASP A 250 -4.45 -14.37 -2.66
CA ASP A 250 -5.69 -13.66 -2.36
C ASP A 250 -6.07 -13.69 -0.87
N ASP A 251 -5.30 -14.42 -0.08
CA ASP A 251 -5.45 -14.52 1.36
C ASP A 251 -4.98 -13.26 2.11
N THR A 252 -5.10 -13.26 3.42
CA THR A 252 -4.68 -12.13 4.28
C THR A 252 -3.17 -11.92 4.26
N TRP A 253 -2.78 -10.67 4.12
CA TRP A 253 -1.39 -10.22 4.18
C TRP A 253 -1.06 -9.65 5.55
N TYR A 254 0.10 -10.00 6.06
CA TYR A 254 0.61 -9.60 7.37
C TYR A 254 1.88 -8.77 7.19
N GLU A 255 1.86 -7.53 7.69
CA GLU A 255 3.05 -6.67 7.70
C GLU A 255 4.07 -7.20 8.72
N LEU A 256 5.30 -7.40 8.28
CA LEU A 256 6.39 -7.77 9.16
C LEU A 256 6.91 -6.53 9.91
N LYS A 257 7.16 -6.71 11.19
CA LYS A 257 7.70 -5.66 12.05
C LYS A 257 9.15 -5.35 11.65
N GLY A 258 9.36 -4.21 11.01
CA GLY A 258 10.69 -3.72 10.65
C GLY A 258 11.39 -2.99 11.81
N SER A 259 12.66 -2.66 11.59
CA SER A 259 13.51 -1.96 12.57
C SER A 259 12.99 -0.58 13.00
N GLU A 260 12.19 0.06 12.15
CA GLU A 260 11.64 1.41 12.39
C GLU A 260 10.20 1.39 12.93
N THR A 261 9.55 0.23 12.96
CA THR A 261 8.16 0.10 13.41
C THR A 261 7.99 0.62 14.85
N GLY A 262 7.07 1.57 15.04
CA GLY A 262 6.75 2.16 16.34
C GLY A 262 7.74 3.18 16.88
N LYS A 263 8.78 3.55 16.10
CA LYS A 263 9.68 4.64 16.49
C LYS A 263 9.03 6.01 16.30
N PRO A 264 9.43 7.02 17.12
CA PRO A 264 8.97 8.39 16.96
C PRO A 264 9.28 8.94 15.55
N GLY A 265 8.29 9.60 14.93
CA GLY A 265 8.42 10.17 13.59
C GLY A 265 8.16 9.21 12.45
N ILE A 266 7.82 7.95 12.74
CA ILE A 266 7.39 6.97 11.74
C ILE A 266 5.87 6.91 11.70
N THR A 267 5.28 7.20 10.55
CA THR A 267 3.85 7.10 10.33
C THR A 267 3.50 5.67 9.94
N GLN A 268 2.66 5.03 10.73
CA GLN A 268 2.07 3.72 10.42
C GLN A 268 0.85 3.92 9.52
N ARG A 269 0.58 2.96 8.64
CA ARG A 269 -0.57 3.00 7.71
C ARG A 269 -0.62 4.30 6.90
N TYR A 270 0.56 4.68 6.37
CA TYR A 270 0.68 5.85 5.53
C TYR A 270 0.11 5.56 4.15
N ALA A 271 -0.90 6.32 3.74
CA ALA A 271 -1.58 6.16 2.47
C ALA A 271 -1.47 7.45 1.63
N LEU A 272 -1.34 7.29 0.33
CA LEU A 272 -1.23 8.38 -0.64
C LEU A 272 -2.24 8.21 -1.78
N LYS A 273 -2.81 9.34 -2.19
CA LYS A 273 -3.51 9.47 -3.47
C LYS A 273 -2.61 10.21 -4.44
N TYR A 274 -2.33 9.60 -5.58
CA TYR A 274 -1.63 10.24 -6.69
C TYR A 274 -2.61 10.76 -7.72
N TYR A 275 -2.40 11.98 -8.17
CA TYR A 275 -3.20 12.59 -9.22
C TYR A 275 -2.44 12.53 -10.54
N ARG A 276 -3.09 11.96 -11.55
CA ARG A 276 -2.48 11.85 -12.88
C ARG A 276 -2.23 13.25 -13.44
N PRO A 277 -1.00 13.59 -13.87
CA PRO A 277 -0.71 14.85 -14.51
C PRO A 277 -1.53 15.03 -15.81
N THR A 278 -1.87 16.27 -16.12
CA THR A 278 -2.63 16.61 -17.34
C THR A 278 -1.77 16.60 -18.61
N ALA A 279 -0.46 16.63 -18.47
CA ALA A 279 0.51 16.53 -19.56
C ALA A 279 1.71 15.68 -19.14
N GLU A 280 2.46 15.21 -20.14
CA GLU A 280 3.74 14.54 -19.92
C GLU A 280 4.78 15.46 -19.28
N LYS A 281 5.70 14.88 -18.55
CA LYS A 281 6.84 15.59 -17.95
C LYS A 281 6.45 16.67 -16.96
N GLN A 282 5.40 16.45 -16.20
CA GLN A 282 4.98 17.28 -15.07
C GLN A 282 5.28 16.56 -13.74
N ASP A 283 5.35 17.35 -12.67
CA ASP A 283 5.41 16.82 -11.31
C ASP A 283 4.08 16.11 -10.98
N VAL A 284 4.16 15.03 -10.23
CA VAL A 284 2.97 14.27 -9.80
C VAL A 284 2.52 14.79 -8.44
N LEU A 285 1.32 15.36 -8.39
CA LEU A 285 0.69 15.76 -7.15
C LEU A 285 0.26 14.52 -6.36
N SER A 286 0.50 14.54 -5.06
CA SER A 286 -0.06 13.56 -4.12
C SER A 286 -0.64 14.22 -2.89
N ILE A 287 -1.61 13.56 -2.27
CA ILE A 287 -2.21 13.93 -0.99
C ILE A 287 -2.11 12.72 -0.09
N ASP A 288 -1.60 12.90 1.13
CA ASP A 288 -1.56 11.83 2.11
C ASP A 288 -2.88 11.71 2.90
N ASN A 289 -2.97 10.69 3.73
CA ASN A 289 -4.14 10.42 4.54
C ASN A 289 -4.43 11.50 5.61
N ASP A 290 -3.47 12.37 5.92
CA ASP A 290 -3.64 13.51 6.83
C ASP A 290 -3.97 14.81 6.07
N GLY A 291 -4.06 14.76 4.73
CA GLY A 291 -4.39 15.90 3.87
C GLY A 291 -3.18 16.77 3.49
N ASN A 292 -1.96 16.32 3.76
CA ASN A 292 -0.76 17.04 3.36
C ASN A 292 -0.50 16.88 1.85
N LEU A 293 -0.28 18.01 1.18
CA LEU A 293 0.09 18.05 -0.22
C LEU A 293 1.57 17.81 -0.41
N SER A 294 1.92 16.98 -1.36
CA SER A 294 3.29 16.75 -1.78
C SER A 294 3.39 16.63 -3.29
N PHE A 295 4.58 16.85 -3.81
CA PHE A 295 4.87 16.70 -5.24
C PHE A 295 6.03 15.74 -5.41
N LEU A 296 5.79 14.69 -6.19
CA LEU A 296 6.86 13.89 -6.73
C LEU A 296 7.46 14.66 -7.91
N ALA A 297 8.62 15.26 -7.70
CA ALA A 297 9.28 16.08 -8.70
C ALA A 297 9.70 15.24 -9.91
N ARG A 298 9.45 15.77 -11.08
CA ARG A 298 9.97 15.21 -12.33
C ARG A 298 11.48 15.14 -12.29
N ASN A 299 12.04 13.99 -12.59
CA ASN A 299 13.48 13.84 -12.74
C ASN A 299 13.91 14.19 -14.18
N ALA A 300 14.97 15.00 -14.32
CA ALA A 300 15.49 15.40 -15.64
C ALA A 300 16.09 14.23 -16.43
N TYR A 301 16.57 13.20 -15.74
CA TYR A 301 17.18 12.01 -16.35
C TYR A 301 16.16 10.91 -16.65
N HIS A 302 15.06 10.88 -15.91
CA HIS A 302 13.99 9.88 -16.01
C HIS A 302 12.64 10.57 -15.97
N PRO A 303 12.30 11.34 -17.03
CA PRO A 303 11.08 12.13 -17.08
C PRO A 303 9.81 11.28 -17.22
#